data_c99e24695458a1c34996ff52165ae660
#
_entry.id   c99e24695458a1c34996ff52165ae660
#
_cell.length_a   1.000
_cell.length_b   1.000
_cell.length_c   1.000
_cell.angle_alpha   90.00
_cell.angle_beta   90.00
_cell.angle_gamma   90.00
#
_symmetry.space_group_name_H-M   'P 1'
#
loop_
_entity.id
_entity.type
_entity.pdbx_description
1 polymer ?
#
loop_
_entity_poly.entity_id
_entity_poly.type
_entity_poly.pdbx_seq_one_letter_code
_entity_poly.pdbx_strand_id
1 'polypeptide(L)'
;MTPRDTISTAIQAAVTRGRPALVGFLTAGFPTRRQFKDNLAAVAGACDVVEIGVPFSDPMADGATIQRASFAALAEGVTLPWILEELKSIQPALATPILLMSYLNPLLSFGLDVLPQAAAAAGVAGFIVPDLPFEESADLKRALEVQGLALVQMVTPVTPAPRLAMLCREAKGFVYAVTMTGTTGKSNNGVAAEVSSEVLEYMDRVKRCSAVPVCAGFGIRSQEQVARFAGHVDGVVVGSALVETLERGEDVRAFLGSLRLP
;
A
#
# COMPACT_ATOMS: atom_id res chain seq x y z
N MET A 1 -6.03 17.45 12.20
CA MET A 1 -5.33 16.21 11.77
C MET A 1 -5.27 16.25 10.26
N THR A 2 -4.10 16.20 9.66
CA THR A 2 -3.95 16.19 8.19
C THR A 2 -4.26 14.80 7.62
N PRO A 3 -4.59 14.66 6.33
CA PRO A 3 -4.81 13.34 5.72
C PRO A 3 -3.69 12.33 6.00
N ARG A 4 -2.42 12.74 5.89
CA ARG A 4 -1.25 11.88 6.19
C ARG A 4 -1.20 11.39 7.64
N ASP A 5 -1.70 12.18 8.59
CA ASP A 5 -1.70 11.80 10.01
C ASP A 5 -2.69 10.66 10.27
N THR A 6 -3.78 10.58 9.48
CA THR A 6 -4.77 9.51 9.61
C THR A 6 -4.16 8.13 9.36
N ILE A 7 -3.16 8.03 8.46
CA ILE A 7 -2.46 6.78 8.15
C ILE A 7 -1.72 6.27 9.39
N SER A 8 -0.82 7.09 9.95
CA SER A 8 -0.06 6.72 11.16
C SER A 8 -0.99 6.42 12.33
N THR A 9 -2.05 7.22 12.51
CA THR A 9 -3.03 7.05 13.58
C THR A 9 -3.77 5.70 13.46
N ALA A 10 -4.19 5.32 12.25
CA ALA A 10 -4.88 4.05 12.01
C ALA A 10 -3.97 2.84 12.32
N ILE A 11 -2.70 2.90 11.88
CA ILE A 11 -1.71 1.84 12.15
C ILE A 11 -1.43 1.74 13.65
N GLN A 12 -1.18 2.87 14.32
CA GLN A 12 -0.91 2.90 15.76
C GLN A 12 -2.11 2.42 16.58
N ALA A 13 -3.33 2.74 16.14
CA ALA A 13 -4.54 2.24 16.80
C ALA A 13 -4.66 0.71 16.74
N ALA A 14 -4.20 0.06 15.65
CA ALA A 14 -4.13 -1.39 15.58
C ALA A 14 -3.07 -1.95 16.53
N VAL A 15 -1.88 -1.34 16.56
CA VAL A 15 -0.79 -1.73 17.47
C VAL A 15 -1.21 -1.60 18.93
N THR A 16 -1.92 -0.53 19.29
CA THR A 16 -2.46 -0.33 20.66
C THR A 16 -3.47 -1.43 21.04
N ARG A 17 -4.17 -2.02 20.07
CA ARG A 17 -5.05 -3.18 20.25
C ARG A 17 -4.30 -4.52 20.29
N GLY A 18 -2.96 -4.51 20.31
CA GLY A 18 -2.12 -5.69 20.45
C GLY A 18 -1.85 -6.47 19.15
N ARG A 19 -2.16 -5.89 17.97
CA ARG A 19 -1.96 -6.57 16.69
C ARG A 19 -1.29 -5.67 15.64
N PRO A 20 -0.57 -6.24 14.67
CA PRO A 20 -0.14 -5.49 13.50
C PRO A 20 -1.35 -4.94 12.71
N ALA A 21 -1.22 -3.75 12.14
CA ALA A 21 -2.20 -3.21 11.21
C ALA A 21 -2.25 -4.03 9.92
N LEU A 22 -3.42 -4.16 9.32
CA LEU A 22 -3.59 -4.70 7.97
C LEU A 22 -3.71 -3.57 6.97
N VAL A 23 -2.78 -3.51 6.00
CA VAL A 23 -2.84 -2.65 4.83
C VAL A 23 -3.29 -3.50 3.66
N GLY A 24 -4.51 -3.30 3.17
CA GLY A 24 -5.08 -4.10 2.07
C GLY A 24 -4.84 -3.41 0.73
N PHE A 25 -4.15 -4.10 -0.20
CA PHE A 25 -3.95 -3.62 -1.57
C PHE A 25 -4.99 -4.19 -2.52
N LEU A 26 -5.57 -3.34 -3.37
CA LEU A 26 -6.38 -3.77 -4.50
C LEU A 26 -6.03 -2.95 -5.76
N THR A 27 -6.08 -3.58 -6.94
CA THR A 27 -5.96 -2.86 -8.21
C THR A 27 -7.28 -2.18 -8.55
N ALA A 28 -7.24 -0.87 -8.82
CA ALA A 28 -8.44 -0.11 -9.18
C ALA A 28 -9.14 -0.71 -10.42
N GLY A 29 -10.45 -0.91 -10.31
CA GLY A 29 -11.25 -1.46 -11.40
C GLY A 29 -11.08 -2.96 -11.67
N PHE A 30 -10.33 -3.69 -10.85
CA PHE A 30 -10.20 -5.14 -10.93
C PHE A 30 -11.11 -5.84 -9.89
N PRO A 31 -11.73 -7.01 -10.20
CA PRO A 31 -11.74 -7.70 -11.50
C PRO A 31 -12.56 -6.97 -12.58
N THR A 32 -13.50 -6.09 -12.22
CA THR A 32 -14.26 -5.25 -13.15
C THR A 32 -14.47 -3.86 -12.58
N ARG A 33 -14.59 -2.84 -13.44
CA ARG A 33 -14.92 -1.46 -13.04
C ARG A 33 -16.20 -1.38 -12.21
N ARG A 34 -17.21 -2.17 -12.58
CA ARG A 34 -18.52 -2.19 -11.90
C ARG A 34 -18.42 -2.58 -10.42
N GLN A 35 -17.52 -3.49 -10.09
CA GLN A 35 -17.34 -4.01 -8.73
C GLN A 35 -16.42 -3.16 -7.86
N PHE A 36 -15.75 -2.16 -8.43
CA PHE A 36 -14.68 -1.43 -7.73
C PHE A 36 -15.12 -0.83 -6.40
N LYS A 37 -16.25 -0.12 -6.35
CA LYS A 37 -16.74 0.52 -5.12
C LYS A 37 -17.10 -0.50 -4.05
N ASP A 38 -17.79 -1.57 -4.43
CA ASP A 38 -18.20 -2.62 -3.50
C ASP A 38 -16.98 -3.34 -2.94
N ASN A 39 -16.01 -3.67 -3.79
CA ASN A 39 -14.74 -4.28 -3.38
C ASN A 39 -13.94 -3.35 -2.47
N LEU A 40 -13.84 -2.06 -2.83
CA LEU A 40 -13.16 -1.06 -2.02
C LEU A 40 -13.82 -0.91 -0.64
N ALA A 41 -15.15 -0.84 -0.59
CA ALA A 41 -15.88 -0.77 0.67
C ALA A 41 -15.68 -2.04 1.53
N ALA A 42 -15.65 -3.22 0.90
CA ALA A 42 -15.38 -4.48 1.61
C ALA A 42 -13.96 -4.52 2.19
N VAL A 43 -12.95 -4.12 1.41
CA VAL A 43 -11.54 -4.05 1.86
C VAL A 43 -11.39 -3.00 2.97
N ALA A 44 -11.93 -1.79 2.78
CA ALA A 44 -11.86 -0.71 3.76
C ALA A 44 -12.52 -1.08 5.09
N GLY A 45 -13.61 -1.83 5.06
CA GLY A 45 -14.28 -2.32 6.27
C GLY A 45 -13.50 -3.43 7.01
N ALA A 46 -12.51 -4.04 6.36
CA ALA A 46 -11.73 -5.14 6.91
C ALA A 46 -10.25 -4.80 7.16
N CYS A 47 -9.73 -3.67 6.67
CA CYS A 47 -8.35 -3.22 6.83
C CYS A 47 -8.25 -1.97 7.71
N ASP A 48 -7.05 -1.67 8.18
CA ASP A 48 -6.74 -0.44 8.93
C ASP A 48 -6.30 0.69 7.98
N VAL A 49 -5.73 0.35 6.81
CA VAL A 49 -5.37 1.25 5.70
C VAL A 49 -5.66 0.54 4.39
N VAL A 50 -6.06 1.27 3.37
CA VAL A 50 -6.26 0.74 2.02
C VAL A 50 -5.24 1.36 1.06
N GLU A 51 -4.65 0.50 0.24
CA GLU A 51 -3.75 0.87 -0.85
C GLU A 51 -4.42 0.53 -2.19
N ILE A 52 -4.64 1.53 -3.02
CA ILE A 52 -5.26 1.37 -4.35
C ILE A 52 -4.18 1.47 -5.41
N GLY A 53 -3.93 0.36 -6.11
CA GLY A 53 -3.03 0.33 -7.25
C GLY A 53 -3.64 1.02 -8.48
N VAL A 54 -2.97 2.03 -8.98
CA VAL A 54 -3.29 2.68 -10.25
C VAL A 54 -2.77 1.80 -11.38
N PRO A 55 -3.61 1.28 -12.28
CA PRO A 55 -3.16 0.41 -13.36
C PRO A 55 -2.15 1.12 -14.27
N PHE A 56 -1.10 0.38 -14.68
CA PHE A 56 -0.05 0.88 -15.54
C PHE A 56 0.36 -0.17 -16.57
N SER A 57 0.76 0.26 -17.77
CA SER A 57 1.15 -0.63 -18.88
C SER A 57 2.50 -1.31 -18.69
N ASP A 58 3.40 -0.68 -17.89
CA ASP A 58 4.78 -1.13 -17.74
C ASP A 58 5.14 -1.33 -16.25
N PRO A 59 4.44 -2.22 -15.51
CA PRO A 59 4.50 -2.34 -14.06
C PRO A 59 5.72 -3.17 -13.63
N MET A 60 6.94 -2.63 -13.79
CA MET A 60 8.21 -3.35 -13.61
C MET A 60 8.51 -3.78 -12.18
N ALA A 61 7.92 -3.13 -11.19
CA ALA A 61 8.09 -3.49 -9.77
C ALA A 61 7.07 -4.52 -9.30
N ASP A 62 6.03 -4.80 -10.10
CA ASP A 62 4.92 -5.68 -9.71
C ASP A 62 5.16 -7.14 -10.09
N GLY A 63 4.60 -8.05 -9.29
CA GLY A 63 4.55 -9.47 -9.61
C GLY A 63 3.43 -9.81 -10.57
N ALA A 64 3.47 -11.04 -11.12
CA ALA A 64 2.58 -11.50 -12.18
C ALA A 64 1.07 -11.32 -11.84
N THR A 65 0.66 -11.52 -10.59
CA THR A 65 -0.74 -11.33 -10.16
C THR A 65 -1.18 -9.88 -10.29
N ILE A 66 -0.35 -8.94 -9.83
CA ILE A 66 -0.66 -7.51 -9.90
C ILE A 66 -0.59 -7.01 -11.35
N GLN A 67 0.41 -7.44 -12.12
CA GLN A 67 0.51 -7.14 -13.56
C GLN A 67 -0.74 -7.58 -14.31
N ARG A 68 -1.21 -8.81 -14.09
CA ARG A 68 -2.43 -9.33 -14.72
C ARG A 68 -3.65 -8.48 -14.36
N ALA A 69 -3.80 -8.11 -13.08
CA ALA A 69 -4.88 -7.24 -12.62
C ALA A 69 -4.80 -5.84 -13.26
N SER A 70 -3.60 -5.25 -13.37
CA SER A 70 -3.35 -3.98 -14.05
C SER A 70 -3.77 -4.03 -15.53
N PHE A 71 -3.35 -5.06 -16.27
CA PHE A 71 -3.71 -5.19 -17.68
C PHE A 71 -5.22 -5.39 -17.88
N ALA A 72 -5.88 -6.17 -17.02
CA ALA A 72 -7.33 -6.32 -17.07
C ALA A 72 -8.05 -4.99 -16.79
N ALA A 73 -7.62 -4.23 -15.81
CA ALA A 73 -8.20 -2.93 -15.49
C ALA A 73 -7.97 -1.88 -16.61
N LEU A 74 -6.78 -1.88 -17.23
CA LEU A 74 -6.49 -1.01 -18.39
C LEU A 74 -7.40 -1.36 -19.59
N ALA A 75 -7.65 -2.64 -19.84
CA ALA A 75 -8.55 -3.09 -20.91
C ALA A 75 -10.01 -2.61 -20.68
N GLU A 76 -10.41 -2.44 -19.41
CA GLU A 76 -11.69 -1.85 -19.01
C GLU A 76 -11.67 -0.30 -19.05
N GLY A 77 -10.56 0.33 -19.45
CA GLY A 77 -10.42 1.78 -19.53
C GLY A 77 -10.27 2.48 -18.18
N VAL A 78 -9.73 1.80 -17.18
CA VAL A 78 -9.43 2.41 -15.87
C VAL A 78 -8.24 3.37 -16.01
N THR A 79 -8.41 4.59 -15.51
CA THR A 79 -7.39 5.65 -15.51
C THR A 79 -7.34 6.35 -14.17
N LEU A 80 -6.28 7.08 -13.86
CA LEU A 80 -6.18 7.86 -12.63
C LEU A 80 -7.31 8.90 -12.48
N PRO A 81 -7.70 9.66 -13.52
CA PRO A 81 -8.90 10.53 -13.43
C PRO A 81 -10.16 9.77 -13.03
N TRP A 82 -10.41 8.60 -13.64
CA TRP A 82 -11.56 7.76 -13.30
C TRP A 82 -11.52 7.31 -11.83
N ILE A 83 -10.36 6.87 -11.33
CA ILE A 83 -10.19 6.45 -9.94
C ILE A 83 -10.57 7.58 -8.99
N LEU A 84 -10.05 8.80 -9.23
CA LEU A 84 -10.33 9.94 -8.38
C LEU A 84 -11.81 10.33 -8.38
N GLU A 85 -12.49 10.26 -9.54
CA GLU A 85 -13.94 10.51 -9.63
C GLU A 85 -14.75 9.43 -8.89
N GLU A 86 -14.38 8.15 -9.02
CA GLU A 86 -15.05 7.08 -8.28
C GLU A 86 -14.90 7.27 -6.77
N LEU A 87 -13.71 7.63 -6.29
CA LEU A 87 -13.47 7.89 -4.86
C LEU A 87 -14.32 9.06 -4.34
N LYS A 88 -14.39 10.17 -5.07
CA LYS A 88 -15.25 11.32 -4.71
C LYS A 88 -16.72 10.95 -4.61
N SER A 89 -17.18 9.99 -5.40
CA SER A 89 -18.58 9.59 -5.47
C SER A 89 -19.01 8.64 -4.35
N ILE A 90 -18.07 8.14 -3.52
CA ILE A 90 -18.39 7.24 -2.39
C ILE A 90 -19.03 8.04 -1.26
N GLN A 91 -20.28 7.68 -0.92
CA GLN A 91 -21.02 8.29 0.18
C GLN A 91 -21.64 7.20 1.08
N PRO A 92 -21.50 7.31 2.41
CA PRO A 92 -20.61 8.23 3.12
C PRO A 92 -19.13 7.98 2.81
N ALA A 93 -18.29 8.98 3.01
CA ALA A 93 -16.84 8.83 2.82
C ALA A 93 -16.28 7.71 3.70
N LEU A 94 -15.30 6.97 3.17
CA LEU A 94 -14.66 5.89 3.90
C LEU A 94 -13.85 6.46 5.08
N ALA A 95 -14.02 5.87 6.26
CA ALA A 95 -13.26 6.25 7.45
C ALA A 95 -11.81 5.73 7.41
N THR A 96 -11.58 4.64 6.67
CA THR A 96 -10.27 4.01 6.49
C THR A 96 -9.40 4.86 5.57
N PRO A 97 -8.17 5.23 5.96
CA PRO A 97 -7.26 6.01 5.14
C PRO A 97 -6.94 5.30 3.83
N ILE A 98 -6.93 6.06 2.72
CA ILE A 98 -6.67 5.56 1.37
C ILE A 98 -5.33 6.11 0.88
N LEU A 99 -4.47 5.21 0.39
CA LEU A 99 -3.26 5.51 -0.36
C LEU A 99 -3.46 5.15 -1.84
N LEU A 100 -2.85 5.92 -2.73
CA LEU A 100 -2.68 5.51 -4.12
C LEU A 100 -1.26 5.00 -4.33
N MET A 101 -1.12 3.76 -4.82
CA MET A 101 0.14 3.24 -5.34
C MET A 101 0.15 3.42 -6.85
N SER A 102 1.08 4.21 -7.35
CA SER A 102 1.20 4.53 -8.77
C SER A 102 2.66 4.60 -9.18
N TYR A 103 2.95 4.20 -10.42
CA TYR A 103 4.19 4.58 -11.07
C TYR A 103 4.21 6.08 -11.36
N LEU A 104 5.40 6.63 -11.59
CA LEU A 104 5.58 8.07 -11.79
C LEU A 104 4.89 8.57 -13.07
N ASN A 105 4.96 7.83 -14.17
CA ASN A 105 4.40 8.24 -15.46
C ASN A 105 2.90 8.57 -15.43
N PRO A 106 2.01 7.77 -14.84
CA PRO A 106 0.59 8.14 -14.68
C PRO A 106 0.39 9.46 -13.91
N LEU A 107 1.24 9.74 -12.90
CA LEU A 107 1.15 10.98 -12.12
C LEU A 107 1.60 12.19 -12.94
N LEU A 108 2.70 12.05 -13.70
CA LEU A 108 3.18 13.09 -14.62
C LEU A 108 2.14 13.38 -15.71
N SER A 109 1.53 12.35 -16.26
CA SER A 109 0.49 12.44 -17.28
C SER A 109 -0.77 13.15 -16.78
N PHE A 110 -1.11 13.00 -15.50
CA PHE A 110 -2.22 13.71 -14.85
C PHE A 110 -1.89 15.20 -14.63
N GLY A 111 -0.62 15.51 -14.35
CA GLY A 111 -0.13 16.84 -14.03
C GLY A 111 0.13 17.01 -12.53
N LEU A 112 1.40 17.18 -12.16
CA LEU A 112 1.81 17.26 -10.75
C LEU A 112 1.32 18.55 -10.04
N ASP A 113 0.95 19.57 -10.80
CA ASP A 113 0.41 20.84 -10.29
C ASP A 113 -1.06 20.70 -9.82
N VAL A 114 -1.85 19.85 -10.46
CA VAL A 114 -3.27 19.63 -10.14
C VAL A 114 -3.53 18.36 -9.32
N LEU A 115 -2.64 17.37 -9.41
CA LEU A 115 -2.77 16.07 -8.75
C LEU A 115 -3.01 16.16 -7.24
N PRO A 116 -2.24 16.94 -6.44
CA PRO A 116 -2.39 16.97 -5.00
C PRO A 116 -3.78 17.44 -4.56
N GLN A 117 -4.30 18.50 -5.20
CA GLN A 117 -5.63 19.02 -4.91
C GLN A 117 -6.72 18.03 -5.31
N ALA A 118 -6.60 17.39 -6.48
CA ALA A 118 -7.57 16.40 -6.96
C ALA A 118 -7.60 15.17 -6.05
N ALA A 119 -6.45 14.69 -5.60
CA ALA A 119 -6.30 13.56 -4.69
C ALA A 119 -6.88 13.86 -3.30
N ALA A 120 -6.56 15.04 -2.73
CA ALA A 120 -7.13 15.47 -1.46
C ALA A 120 -8.65 15.57 -1.51
N ALA A 121 -9.20 16.15 -2.59
CA ALA A 121 -10.66 16.25 -2.82
C ALA A 121 -11.33 14.88 -3.00
N ALA A 122 -10.57 13.85 -3.39
CA ALA A 122 -11.02 12.46 -3.50
C ALA A 122 -10.84 11.65 -2.19
N GLY A 123 -10.38 12.28 -1.10
CA GLY A 123 -10.17 11.62 0.19
C GLY A 123 -8.91 10.77 0.27
N VAL A 124 -7.97 10.94 -0.68
CA VAL A 124 -6.66 10.26 -0.64
C VAL A 124 -5.80 10.86 0.47
N ALA A 125 -5.12 10.02 1.23
CA ALA A 125 -4.24 10.43 2.33
C ALA A 125 -2.74 10.50 1.93
N GLY A 126 -2.35 9.86 0.82
CA GLY A 126 -0.98 9.87 0.34
C GLY A 126 -0.73 8.96 -0.85
N PHE A 127 0.54 8.90 -1.23
CA PHE A 127 1.02 8.14 -2.39
C PHE A 127 2.19 7.23 -2.03
N ILE A 128 2.26 6.11 -2.75
CA ILE A 128 3.41 5.21 -2.84
C ILE A 128 3.84 5.21 -4.31
N VAL A 129 5.10 5.55 -4.60
CA VAL A 129 5.62 5.66 -5.98
C VAL A 129 6.92 4.84 -6.07
N PRO A 130 6.82 3.55 -6.48
CA PRO A 130 7.91 2.58 -6.40
C PRO A 130 9.13 2.91 -7.27
N ASP A 131 8.91 3.60 -8.38
CA ASP A 131 9.92 3.98 -9.37
C ASP A 131 10.44 5.42 -9.21
N LEU A 132 10.07 6.12 -8.11
CA LEU A 132 10.54 7.47 -7.82
C LEU A 132 11.66 7.44 -6.76
N PRO A 133 12.93 7.66 -7.13
CA PRO A 133 14.01 7.77 -6.16
C PRO A 133 13.80 8.97 -5.23
N PHE A 134 14.25 8.85 -3.98
CA PHE A 134 14.12 9.93 -3.00
C PHE A 134 14.72 11.25 -3.51
N GLU A 135 15.85 11.19 -4.20
CA GLU A 135 16.59 12.34 -4.73
C GLU A 135 15.79 13.11 -5.79
N GLU A 136 14.91 12.43 -6.52
CA GLU A 136 14.05 13.00 -7.57
C GLU A 136 12.65 13.39 -7.04
N SER A 137 12.36 13.07 -5.77
CA SER A 137 11.01 13.20 -5.22
C SER A 137 10.66 14.59 -4.69
N ALA A 138 11.60 15.53 -4.67
CA ALA A 138 11.47 16.82 -3.96
C ALA A 138 10.25 17.65 -4.40
N ASP A 139 9.98 17.72 -5.70
CA ASP A 139 8.88 18.53 -6.23
C ASP A 139 7.52 17.89 -5.93
N LEU A 140 7.38 16.58 -6.16
CA LEU A 140 6.17 15.86 -5.81
C LEU A 140 5.92 15.91 -4.30
N LYS A 141 6.94 15.66 -3.48
CA LYS A 141 6.85 15.73 -2.02
C LYS A 141 6.31 17.07 -1.56
N ARG A 142 6.90 18.17 -2.06
CA ARG A 142 6.47 19.53 -1.72
C ARG A 142 5.03 19.79 -2.12
N ALA A 143 4.64 19.39 -3.32
CA ALA A 143 3.29 19.56 -3.82
C ALA A 143 2.25 18.80 -2.98
N LEU A 144 2.56 17.55 -2.58
CA LEU A 144 1.71 16.73 -1.71
C LEU A 144 1.61 17.32 -0.29
N GLU A 145 2.72 17.82 0.26
CA GLU A 145 2.77 18.40 1.61
C GLU A 145 1.85 19.63 1.76
N VAL A 146 1.67 20.44 0.72
CA VAL A 146 0.73 21.58 0.72
C VAL A 146 -0.70 21.15 0.99
N GLN A 147 -1.09 19.96 0.53
CA GLN A 147 -2.41 19.37 0.77
C GLN A 147 -2.45 18.45 2.00
N GLY A 148 -1.34 18.35 2.75
CA GLY A 148 -1.24 17.47 3.90
C GLY A 148 -1.23 15.98 3.55
N LEU A 149 -0.85 15.62 2.31
CA LEU A 149 -0.73 14.24 1.83
C LEU A 149 0.65 13.66 2.13
N ALA A 150 0.73 12.33 2.29
CA ALA A 150 2.00 11.63 2.45
C ALA A 150 2.62 11.25 1.10
N LEU A 151 3.96 11.28 1.02
CA LEU A 151 4.72 10.45 0.10
C LEU A 151 5.46 9.40 0.93
N VAL A 152 4.97 8.16 0.86
CA VAL A 152 5.48 7.04 1.66
C VAL A 152 6.86 6.64 1.15
N GLN A 153 7.81 6.48 2.08
CA GLN A 153 9.17 6.06 1.75
C GLN A 153 9.29 4.54 1.74
N MET A 154 9.93 4.01 0.69
CA MET A 154 10.19 2.58 0.55
C MET A 154 11.65 2.27 0.89
N VAL A 155 11.87 1.18 1.62
CA VAL A 155 13.20 0.68 1.97
C VAL A 155 13.27 -0.82 1.68
N THR A 156 14.48 -1.32 1.43
CA THR A 156 14.74 -2.73 1.08
C THR A 156 15.84 -3.31 1.96
N PRO A 157 16.01 -4.64 2.04
CA PRO A 157 17.09 -5.26 2.79
C PRO A 157 18.51 -4.82 2.36
N VAL A 158 18.65 -4.40 1.10
CA VAL A 158 19.93 -3.93 0.54
C VAL A 158 20.12 -2.41 0.66
N THR A 159 19.19 -1.68 1.27
CA THR A 159 19.36 -0.24 1.53
C THR A 159 20.50 -0.02 2.52
N PRO A 160 21.57 0.70 2.15
CA PRO A 160 22.71 0.98 3.04
C PRO A 160 22.26 1.73 4.30
N ALA A 161 22.91 1.45 5.44
CA ALA A 161 22.52 1.99 6.74
C ALA A 161 22.40 3.54 6.80
N PRO A 162 23.30 4.34 6.22
CA PRO A 162 23.16 5.81 6.19
C PRO A 162 21.93 6.25 5.39
N ARG A 163 21.64 5.58 4.26
CA ARG A 163 20.46 5.84 3.42
C ARG A 163 19.19 5.42 4.13
N LEU A 164 19.17 4.27 4.80
CA LEU A 164 18.05 3.81 5.61
C LEU A 164 17.67 4.85 6.67
N ALA A 165 18.65 5.31 7.45
CA ALA A 165 18.42 6.33 8.47
C ALA A 165 17.87 7.64 7.90
N MET A 166 18.35 8.06 6.73
CA MET A 166 17.85 9.26 6.04
C MET A 166 16.38 9.06 5.59
N LEU A 167 16.07 7.96 4.90
CA LEU A 167 14.72 7.68 4.41
C LEU A 167 13.71 7.56 5.55
N CYS A 168 14.08 6.88 6.64
CA CYS A 168 13.23 6.74 7.82
C CYS A 168 12.95 8.09 8.50
N ARG A 169 13.95 8.99 8.57
CA ARG A 169 13.76 10.34 9.13
C ARG A 169 12.81 11.20 8.29
N GLU A 170 12.87 11.06 6.98
CA GLU A 170 12.07 11.84 6.04
C GLU A 170 10.67 11.25 5.80
N ALA A 171 10.43 10.03 6.28
CA ALA A 171 9.17 9.31 6.05
C ALA A 171 7.96 10.02 6.68
N LYS A 172 6.82 9.94 5.99
CA LYS A 172 5.50 10.38 6.45
C LYS A 172 4.49 9.26 6.25
N GLY A 173 3.46 9.23 7.10
CA GLY A 173 2.46 8.16 7.10
C GLY A 173 3.04 6.87 7.71
N PHE A 174 3.86 6.16 6.96
CA PHE A 174 4.62 4.99 7.43
C PHE A 174 5.87 4.76 6.55
N VAL A 175 6.76 3.87 6.97
CA VAL A 175 7.84 3.33 6.14
C VAL A 175 7.39 2.00 5.55
N TYR A 176 7.41 1.89 4.22
CA TYR A 176 7.14 0.65 3.51
C TYR A 176 8.42 -0.18 3.42
N ALA A 177 8.53 -1.20 4.26
CA ALA A 177 9.69 -2.09 4.27
C ALA A 177 9.43 -3.30 3.36
N VAL A 178 10.04 -3.29 2.16
CA VAL A 178 9.98 -4.40 1.22
C VAL A 178 10.89 -5.52 1.72
N THR A 179 10.42 -6.77 1.69
CA THR A 179 11.15 -7.90 2.27
C THR A 179 11.93 -8.73 1.25
N MET A 180 11.69 -8.50 -0.03
CA MET A 180 12.34 -9.23 -1.11
C MET A 180 13.08 -8.29 -2.07
N THR A 181 14.26 -8.71 -2.51
CA THR A 181 15.00 -8.09 -3.61
C THR A 181 14.56 -8.75 -4.92
N GLY A 182 13.36 -8.42 -5.41
CA GLY A 182 12.81 -8.99 -6.64
C GLY A 182 11.31 -8.75 -6.78
N THR A 183 10.77 -8.95 -7.98
CA THR A 183 9.32 -8.78 -8.25
C THR A 183 8.48 -9.70 -7.37
N THR A 184 7.44 -9.14 -6.74
CA THR A 184 6.43 -9.91 -5.99
C THR A 184 5.84 -11.00 -6.87
N GLY A 185 5.94 -12.27 -6.46
CA GLY A 185 5.32 -13.38 -7.21
C GLY A 185 6.23 -14.54 -7.61
N LYS A 186 7.55 -14.51 -7.35
CA LYS A 186 8.41 -15.69 -7.45
C LYS A 186 8.49 -16.47 -6.14
N SER A 187 7.35 -16.78 -5.56
CA SER A 187 7.24 -17.91 -4.65
C SER A 187 6.83 -19.11 -5.50
N ASN A 188 7.65 -20.13 -5.53
CA ASN A 188 7.35 -21.39 -6.18
C ASN A 188 6.02 -21.95 -5.66
N ASN A 189 5.06 -22.23 -6.57
CA ASN A 189 3.90 -23.09 -6.33
C ASN A 189 2.88 -22.68 -5.25
N GLY A 190 2.59 -21.39 -5.02
CA GLY A 190 1.49 -21.00 -4.11
C GLY A 190 1.76 -21.26 -2.62
N VAL A 191 2.95 -21.73 -2.26
CA VAL A 191 3.37 -21.93 -0.87
C VAL A 191 3.75 -20.58 -0.28
N ALA A 192 3.21 -20.28 0.91
CA ALA A 192 3.58 -19.10 1.68
C ALA A 192 5.10 -19.10 1.95
N ALA A 193 5.80 -18.04 1.54
CA ALA A 193 7.23 -17.94 1.82
C ALA A 193 7.47 -17.89 3.34
N GLU A 194 8.42 -18.66 3.82
CA GLU A 194 8.80 -18.65 5.23
C GLU A 194 9.47 -17.32 5.57
N VAL A 195 9.07 -16.70 6.70
CA VAL A 195 9.69 -15.48 7.21
C VAL A 195 10.99 -15.85 7.91
N SER A 196 12.13 -15.57 7.28
CA SER A 196 13.46 -15.90 7.84
C SER A 196 13.87 -14.93 8.97
N SER A 197 14.83 -15.34 9.79
CA SER A 197 15.42 -14.50 10.85
C SER A 197 16.06 -13.23 10.30
N GLU A 198 16.72 -13.31 9.13
CA GLU A 198 17.35 -12.14 8.49
C GLU A 198 16.32 -11.07 8.11
N VAL A 199 15.11 -11.48 7.68
CA VAL A 199 14.02 -10.58 7.39
C VAL A 199 13.55 -9.89 8.67
N LEU A 200 13.38 -10.60 9.77
CA LEU A 200 12.98 -10.03 11.06
C LEU A 200 14.03 -9.06 11.61
N GLU A 201 15.31 -9.42 11.55
CA GLU A 201 16.41 -8.52 11.93
C GLU A 201 16.44 -7.24 11.08
N TYR A 202 16.15 -7.36 9.78
CA TYR A 202 16.01 -6.19 8.91
C TYR A 202 14.83 -5.31 9.34
N MET A 203 13.65 -5.89 9.65
CA MET A 203 12.50 -5.14 10.15
C MET A 203 12.82 -4.40 11.45
N ASP A 204 13.51 -5.06 12.38
CA ASP A 204 13.97 -4.45 13.64
C ASP A 204 14.92 -3.27 13.40
N ARG A 205 15.81 -3.37 12.40
CA ARG A 205 16.67 -2.23 12.02
C ARG A 205 15.84 -1.05 11.49
N VAL A 206 14.89 -1.32 10.59
CA VAL A 206 14.01 -0.27 10.06
C VAL A 206 13.22 0.38 11.18
N LYS A 207 12.63 -0.41 12.07
CA LYS A 207 11.82 0.07 13.19
C LYS A 207 12.61 0.96 14.15
N ARG A 208 13.88 0.60 14.45
CA ARG A 208 14.76 1.45 15.26
C ARG A 208 15.12 2.79 14.61
N CYS A 209 15.13 2.87 13.28
CA CYS A 209 15.46 4.09 12.55
C CYS A 209 14.24 5.00 12.30
N SER A 210 13.02 4.47 12.40
CA SER A 210 11.80 5.18 12.00
C SER A 210 11.10 5.86 13.17
N ALA A 211 10.68 7.11 12.97
CA ALA A 211 9.79 7.84 13.87
C ALA A 211 8.29 7.65 13.52
N VAL A 212 7.99 7.02 12.38
CA VAL A 212 6.64 6.68 11.94
C VAL A 212 6.47 5.16 11.92
N PRO A 213 5.24 4.62 11.89
CA PRO A 213 5.02 3.18 11.80
C PRO A 213 5.79 2.53 10.66
N VAL A 214 6.13 1.25 10.79
CA VAL A 214 6.78 0.44 9.77
C VAL A 214 5.83 -0.67 9.32
N CYS A 215 5.55 -0.76 8.01
CA CYS A 215 4.73 -1.83 7.44
C CYS A 215 5.58 -2.72 6.54
N ALA A 216 5.46 -4.03 6.72
CA ALA A 216 6.15 -5.02 5.91
C ALA A 216 5.35 -5.39 4.67
N GLY A 217 5.93 -5.21 3.48
CA GLY A 217 5.41 -5.73 2.22
C GLY A 217 6.02 -7.10 1.91
N PHE A 218 5.26 -8.17 2.16
CA PHE A 218 5.76 -9.53 2.04
C PHE A 218 4.64 -10.50 1.69
N GLY A 219 4.33 -10.77 0.50
CA GLY A 219 3.46 -11.86 0.07
C GLY A 219 2.62 -12.57 1.16
N ILE A 220 2.02 -11.80 2.08
CA ILE A 220 1.25 -12.28 3.23
C ILE A 220 0.02 -13.03 2.73
N ARG A 221 -0.17 -14.27 3.20
CA ARG A 221 -1.25 -15.18 2.81
C ARG A 221 -1.91 -15.88 3.99
N SER A 222 -1.28 -15.89 5.16
CA SER A 222 -1.78 -16.61 6.33
C SER A 222 -1.58 -15.84 7.64
N GLN A 223 -2.37 -16.20 8.65
CA GLN A 223 -2.28 -15.65 9.99
C GLN A 223 -0.92 -15.97 10.65
N GLU A 224 -0.35 -17.13 10.36
CA GLU A 224 0.96 -17.54 10.89
C GLU A 224 2.06 -16.59 10.40
N GLN A 225 2.00 -16.15 9.13
CA GLN A 225 2.94 -15.16 8.62
C GLN A 225 2.77 -13.82 9.34
N VAL A 226 1.53 -13.36 9.56
CA VAL A 226 1.25 -12.14 10.32
C VAL A 226 1.79 -12.26 11.75
N ALA A 227 1.59 -13.41 12.40
CA ALA A 227 2.10 -13.69 13.74
C ALA A 227 3.62 -13.63 13.82
N ARG A 228 4.33 -14.09 12.79
CA ARG A 228 5.81 -14.01 12.71
C ARG A 228 6.32 -12.56 12.65
N PHE A 229 5.56 -11.64 12.06
CA PHE A 229 5.91 -10.22 12.02
C PHE A 229 5.50 -9.44 13.27
N ALA A 230 4.64 -10.01 14.13
CA ALA A 230 4.18 -9.34 15.34
C ALA A 230 5.35 -8.96 16.26
N GLY A 231 5.40 -7.71 16.70
CA GLY A 231 6.51 -7.15 17.48
C GLY A 231 7.65 -6.56 16.62
N HIS A 232 7.88 -7.08 15.42
CA HIS A 232 8.95 -6.62 14.51
C HIS A 232 8.49 -5.47 13.60
N VAL A 233 7.18 -5.38 13.30
CA VAL A 233 6.59 -4.31 12.49
C VAL A 233 5.31 -3.79 13.12
N ASP A 234 4.81 -2.65 12.63
CA ASP A 234 3.56 -2.03 13.08
C ASP A 234 2.38 -2.42 12.18
N GLY A 235 2.66 -2.89 10.95
CA GLY A 235 1.66 -3.38 10.01
C GLY A 235 2.23 -4.31 8.96
N VAL A 236 1.33 -4.99 8.25
CA VAL A 236 1.65 -5.87 7.12
C VAL A 236 0.80 -5.50 5.91
N VAL A 237 1.38 -5.56 4.71
CA VAL A 237 0.68 -5.28 3.45
C VAL A 237 0.25 -6.60 2.80
N VAL A 238 -1.05 -6.69 2.51
CA VAL A 238 -1.68 -7.86 1.88
C VAL A 238 -2.06 -7.47 0.46
N GLY A 239 -1.23 -7.86 -0.51
CA GLY A 239 -1.39 -7.51 -1.93
C GLY A 239 -1.89 -8.68 -2.76
N SER A 240 -0.98 -9.47 -3.35
CA SER A 240 -1.32 -10.51 -4.33
C SER A 240 -2.39 -11.49 -3.86
N ALA A 241 -2.38 -11.89 -2.59
CA ALA A 241 -3.39 -12.80 -2.04
C ALA A 241 -4.79 -12.17 -2.03
N LEU A 242 -4.90 -10.87 -1.72
CA LEU A 242 -6.17 -10.15 -1.76
C LEU A 242 -6.67 -9.96 -3.20
N VAL A 243 -5.77 -9.65 -4.15
CA VAL A 243 -6.12 -9.55 -5.58
C VAL A 243 -6.61 -10.91 -6.12
N GLU A 244 -5.98 -12.02 -5.74
CA GLU A 244 -6.42 -13.37 -6.11
C GLU A 244 -7.78 -13.74 -5.48
N THR A 245 -8.04 -13.32 -4.23
CA THR A 245 -9.34 -13.49 -3.56
C THR A 245 -10.45 -12.76 -4.33
N LEU A 246 -10.19 -11.50 -4.74
CA LEU A 246 -11.10 -10.71 -5.57
C LEU A 246 -11.35 -11.37 -6.94
N GLU A 247 -10.28 -11.87 -7.58
CA GLU A 247 -10.35 -12.55 -8.88
C GLU A 247 -11.25 -13.79 -8.84
N ARG A 248 -11.20 -14.55 -7.74
CA ARG A 248 -12.03 -15.74 -7.54
C ARG A 248 -13.45 -15.44 -7.07
N GLY A 249 -13.77 -14.17 -6.77
CA GLY A 249 -15.07 -13.77 -6.24
C GLY A 249 -15.33 -14.29 -4.82
N GLU A 250 -14.27 -14.56 -4.05
CA GLU A 250 -14.36 -15.04 -2.68
C GLU A 250 -14.64 -13.88 -1.70
N ASP A 251 -15.11 -14.22 -0.49
CA ASP A 251 -15.40 -13.22 0.56
C ASP A 251 -14.12 -12.56 1.08
N VAL A 252 -13.87 -11.33 0.63
CA VAL A 252 -12.73 -10.49 1.02
C VAL A 252 -12.71 -10.23 2.53
N ARG A 253 -13.89 -10.03 3.15
CA ARG A 253 -13.95 -9.75 4.60
C ARG A 253 -13.58 -10.98 5.41
N ALA A 254 -14.05 -12.15 4.99
CA ALA A 254 -13.69 -13.42 5.62
C ALA A 254 -12.18 -13.69 5.46
N PHE A 255 -11.62 -13.48 4.25
CA PHE A 255 -10.19 -13.65 4.01
C PHE A 255 -9.35 -12.71 4.88
N LEU A 256 -9.62 -11.40 4.85
CA LEU A 256 -8.86 -10.43 5.65
C LEU A 256 -9.07 -10.63 7.16
N GLY A 257 -10.27 -11.05 7.57
CA GLY A 257 -10.57 -11.43 8.94
C GLY A 257 -9.73 -12.62 9.42
N SER A 258 -9.49 -13.61 8.55
CA SER A 258 -8.67 -14.78 8.88
C SER A 258 -7.18 -14.46 9.09
N LEU A 259 -6.70 -13.31 8.61
CA LEU A 259 -5.32 -12.87 8.80
C LEU A 259 -5.11 -12.13 10.13
N ARG A 260 -6.17 -11.67 10.78
CA ARG A 260 -6.07 -10.91 12.05
C ARG A 260 -5.64 -11.82 13.19
N LEU A 261 -4.72 -11.32 14.00
CA LEU A 261 -4.38 -11.94 15.27
C LEU A 261 -5.50 -11.70 16.29
N PRO A 262 -5.77 -12.66 17.19
CA PRO A 262 -6.80 -12.56 18.22
C PRO A 262 -6.55 -11.42 19.22
#